data_126b050fde7d6d00fd12c0841108c4fc
#
_entry.id   126b050fde7d6d00fd12c0841108c4fc
#
_cell.length_a   1.000
_cell.length_b   1.000
_cell.length_c   1.000
_cell.angle_alpha   90.00
_cell.angle_beta   90.00
_cell.angle_gamma   90.00
#
_symmetry.space_group_name_H-M   'P 1'
#
loop_
_entity.id
_entity.type
_entity.pdbx_description
1 polymer ?
#
loop_
_entity_poly.entity_id
_entity_poly.type
_entity_poly.pdbx_seq_one_letter_code
_entity_poly.pdbx_strand_id
1 'polypeptide(L)'
;NCVGPRSNHGVTFDFVNKLRDNGKELEILGDGKQHKSYFHVEDCISGMLAKAPRELCKPGEFVALNVGSKDAIDVVTLADEVCKAMELKNVEYKFTGGVDGGRGWKGDVKKMRLSIKKLKSHGWSPQYTSKKAIHETAKWLEDNH
;
A
#
# COMPACT_ATOMS: atom_id res chain seq x y z
N ASN A 1 -3.15 -4.18 2.67
CA ASN A 1 -1.80 -3.72 2.32
C ASN A 1 -1.38 -2.59 3.28
N CYS A 2 -1.00 -2.96 4.50
CA CYS A 2 -0.36 -2.06 5.44
C CYS A 2 1.13 -1.95 5.08
N VAL A 3 1.65 -0.72 5.03
CA VAL A 3 3.04 -0.40 4.70
C VAL A 3 3.62 0.58 5.72
N GLY A 4 4.93 0.69 5.79
CA GLY A 4 5.61 1.61 6.71
C GLY A 4 7.03 1.15 7.03
N PRO A 5 7.70 1.82 7.97
CA PRO A 5 9.03 1.44 8.45
C PRO A 5 9.11 -0.05 8.81
N ARG A 6 10.26 -0.67 8.51
CA ARG A 6 10.55 -2.10 8.76
C ARG A 6 9.68 -3.08 7.97
N SER A 7 9.00 -2.65 6.92
CA SER A 7 8.36 -3.58 5.98
C SER A 7 9.42 -4.51 5.36
N ASN A 8 9.21 -5.81 5.46
CA ASN A 8 10.15 -6.84 4.98
C ASN A 8 9.54 -7.76 3.92
N HIS A 9 8.41 -7.39 3.37
CA HIS A 9 7.70 -8.11 2.32
C HIS A 9 6.73 -7.19 1.57
N GLY A 10 6.14 -7.70 0.50
CA GLY A 10 5.18 -6.99 -0.33
C GLY A 10 5.83 -6.14 -1.43
N VAL A 11 5.00 -5.61 -2.32
CA VAL A 11 5.43 -4.98 -3.57
C VAL A 11 6.39 -3.79 -3.38
N THR A 12 6.21 -2.98 -2.33
CA THR A 12 7.11 -1.84 -2.07
C THR A 12 8.50 -2.32 -1.70
N PHE A 13 8.60 -3.32 -0.83
CA PHE A 13 9.87 -3.95 -0.45
C PHE A 13 10.56 -4.64 -1.64
N ASP A 14 9.79 -5.39 -2.44
CA ASP A 14 10.29 -6.05 -3.66
C ASP A 14 10.86 -5.04 -4.66
N PHE A 15 10.16 -3.93 -4.90
CA PHE A 15 10.61 -2.91 -5.84
C PHE A 15 11.86 -2.18 -5.36
N VAL A 16 11.95 -1.84 -4.07
CA VAL A 16 13.16 -1.23 -3.52
C VAL A 16 14.35 -2.16 -3.70
N ASN A 17 14.23 -3.45 -3.40
CA ASN A 17 15.33 -4.40 -3.58
C ASN A 17 15.72 -4.58 -5.05
N LYS A 18 14.76 -4.76 -5.95
CA LYS A 18 15.03 -4.86 -7.39
C LYS A 18 15.75 -3.62 -7.93
N LEU A 19 15.35 -2.43 -7.49
CA LEU A 19 15.95 -1.17 -7.93
C LEU A 19 17.32 -0.91 -7.31
N ARG A 20 17.62 -1.46 -6.15
CA ARG A 20 18.98 -1.49 -5.60
C ARG A 20 19.92 -2.36 -6.43
N ASP A 21 19.43 -3.52 -6.85
CA ASP A 21 20.19 -4.44 -7.69
C ASP A 21 20.40 -3.87 -9.10
N ASN A 22 19.37 -3.22 -9.66
CA ASN A 22 19.44 -2.60 -10.99
C ASN A 22 18.56 -1.33 -11.04
N GLY A 23 19.15 -0.19 -10.80
CA GLY A 23 18.46 1.11 -10.81
C GLY A 23 18.00 1.62 -12.19
N LYS A 24 18.15 0.81 -13.26
CA LYS A 24 17.76 1.20 -14.62
C LYS A 24 16.52 0.48 -15.12
N GLU A 25 16.18 -0.66 -14.53
CA GLU A 25 15.09 -1.50 -14.98
C GLU A 25 14.32 -2.07 -13.79
N LEU A 26 12.99 -2.05 -13.86
CA LEU A 26 12.12 -2.64 -12.85
C LEU A 26 11.17 -3.66 -13.48
N GLU A 27 11.33 -4.92 -13.11
CA GLU A 27 10.34 -5.95 -13.44
C GLU A 27 9.09 -5.82 -12.58
N ILE A 28 7.94 -5.66 -13.25
CA ILE A 28 6.62 -5.57 -12.65
C ILE A 28 5.83 -6.83 -13.01
N LEU A 29 5.44 -7.60 -12.00
CA LEU A 29 4.61 -8.79 -12.20
C LEU A 29 3.20 -8.42 -12.62
N GLY A 30 2.70 -9.05 -13.68
CA GLY A 30 1.37 -8.80 -14.22
C GLY A 30 1.36 -7.85 -15.41
N ASP A 31 0.17 -7.27 -15.67
CA ASP A 31 -0.09 -6.34 -16.77
C ASP A 31 -0.01 -4.85 -16.37
N GLY A 32 0.41 -4.56 -15.15
CA GLY A 32 0.50 -3.20 -14.64
C GLY A 32 -0.83 -2.58 -14.17
N LYS A 33 -1.95 -3.29 -14.30
CA LYS A 33 -3.30 -2.76 -14.01
C LYS A 33 -3.87 -3.17 -12.66
N GLN A 34 -3.07 -3.83 -11.82
CA GLN A 34 -3.47 -4.12 -10.44
C GLN A 34 -3.67 -2.79 -9.69
N HIS A 35 -4.83 -2.63 -9.08
CA HIS A 35 -5.23 -1.39 -8.41
C HIS A 35 -5.64 -1.69 -6.98
N LYS A 36 -4.82 -1.27 -6.02
CA LYS A 36 -4.98 -1.61 -4.61
C LYS A 36 -4.82 -0.40 -3.72
N SER A 37 -5.44 -0.49 -2.56
CA SER A 37 -5.28 0.46 -1.48
C SER A 37 -4.06 0.10 -0.63
N TYR A 38 -3.24 1.08 -0.33
CA TYR A 38 -2.10 0.97 0.59
C TYR A 38 -2.28 1.98 1.71
N PHE A 39 -2.08 1.57 2.95
CA PHE A 39 -2.21 2.49 4.07
C PHE A 39 -1.05 2.37 5.04
N HIS A 40 -0.66 3.51 5.62
CA HIS A 40 0.48 3.60 6.50
C HIS A 40 0.21 2.95 7.84
N VAL A 41 1.24 2.34 8.45
CA VAL A 41 1.12 1.68 9.75
C VAL A 41 0.64 2.63 10.86
N GLU A 42 1.03 3.91 10.82
CA GLU A 42 0.55 4.92 11.76
C GLU A 42 -0.96 5.15 11.66
N ASP A 43 -1.51 5.15 10.43
CA ASP A 43 -2.96 5.20 10.24
C ASP A 43 -3.64 3.93 10.76
N CYS A 44 -3.01 2.78 10.61
CA CYS A 44 -3.49 1.52 11.19
C CYS A 44 -3.62 1.64 12.71
N ILE A 45 -2.55 2.08 13.37
CA ILE A 45 -2.50 2.25 14.84
C ILE A 45 -3.52 3.30 15.29
N SER A 46 -3.55 4.47 14.63
CA SER A 46 -4.49 5.54 14.98
C SER A 46 -5.96 5.11 14.82
N GLY A 47 -6.26 4.31 13.79
CA GLY A 47 -7.59 3.73 13.58
C GLY A 47 -8.00 2.72 14.65
N MET A 48 -7.06 1.89 15.09
CA MET A 48 -7.29 0.92 16.18
C MET A 48 -7.47 1.60 17.54
N LEU A 49 -6.77 2.72 17.77
CA LEU A 49 -6.84 3.50 19.02
C LEU A 49 -7.90 4.61 18.99
N ALA A 50 -8.63 4.76 17.89
CA ALA A 50 -9.69 5.76 17.78
C ALA A 50 -10.77 5.56 18.85
N LYS A 51 -11.43 6.66 19.26
CA LYS A 51 -12.51 6.59 20.26
C LYS A 51 -13.73 5.82 19.76
N ALA A 52 -13.99 5.86 18.46
CA ALA A 52 -15.15 5.25 17.82
C ALA A 52 -15.41 3.77 18.19
N PRO A 53 -14.41 2.86 18.22
CA PRO A 53 -14.65 1.48 18.64
C PRO A 53 -15.20 1.36 20.06
N ARG A 54 -14.78 2.21 20.97
CA ARG A 54 -15.22 2.20 22.38
C ARG A 54 -16.63 2.78 22.56
N GLU A 55 -16.98 3.79 21.74
CA GLU A 55 -18.30 4.43 21.79
C GLU A 55 -19.39 3.60 21.08
N LEU A 56 -19.01 2.82 20.08
CA LEU A 56 -19.93 2.00 19.28
C LEU A 56 -20.25 0.65 19.90
N CYS A 57 -19.39 0.11 20.74
CA CYS A 57 -19.52 -1.24 21.28
C CYS A 57 -20.01 -1.20 22.72
N LYS A 58 -21.26 -1.59 22.96
CA LYS A 58 -21.83 -1.72 24.31
C LYS A 58 -21.48 -3.10 24.89
N PRO A 59 -21.57 -3.26 26.22
CA PRO A 59 -21.39 -4.57 26.86
C PRO A 59 -22.26 -5.65 26.19
N GLY A 60 -21.64 -6.74 25.75
CA GLY A 60 -22.33 -7.84 25.06
C GLY A 60 -22.54 -7.65 23.56
N GLU A 61 -22.11 -6.53 22.98
CA GLU A 61 -22.19 -6.29 21.53
C GLU A 61 -20.85 -6.51 20.83
N PHE A 62 -20.91 -6.83 19.54
CA PHE A 62 -19.76 -6.92 18.64
C PHE A 62 -19.90 -5.90 17.50
N VAL A 63 -18.86 -5.12 17.24
CA VAL A 63 -18.83 -4.14 16.16
C VAL A 63 -17.58 -4.33 15.31
N ALA A 64 -17.75 -4.66 14.04
CA ALA A 64 -16.67 -4.71 13.06
C ALA A 64 -16.47 -3.35 12.36
N LEU A 65 -15.23 -2.89 12.32
CA LEU A 65 -14.84 -1.66 11.66
C LEU A 65 -13.64 -1.92 10.73
N ASN A 66 -13.71 -1.41 9.51
CA ASN A 66 -12.57 -1.41 8.60
C ASN A 66 -11.66 -0.21 8.90
N VAL A 67 -10.36 -0.48 8.97
CA VAL A 67 -9.30 0.54 8.95
C VAL A 67 -8.58 0.41 7.61
N GLY A 68 -8.30 1.51 6.95
CA GLY A 68 -7.64 1.49 5.63
C GLY A 68 -7.42 2.89 5.06
N SER A 69 -6.86 2.97 3.86
CA SER A 69 -6.61 4.23 3.17
C SER A 69 -7.89 4.83 2.56
N LYS A 70 -7.85 6.13 2.30
CA LYS A 70 -8.93 6.88 1.64
C LYS A 70 -8.97 6.71 0.12
N ASP A 71 -7.93 6.13 -0.48
CA ASP A 71 -7.73 5.97 -1.92
C ASP A 71 -7.16 4.60 -2.29
N ALA A 72 -6.91 4.40 -3.57
CA ALA A 72 -6.19 3.26 -4.12
C ALA A 72 -5.37 3.75 -5.33
N ILE A 73 -4.30 3.05 -5.66
CA ILE A 73 -3.40 3.34 -6.78
C ILE A 73 -3.12 2.07 -7.58
N ASP A 74 -2.76 2.24 -8.84
CA ASP A 74 -2.24 1.15 -9.66
C ASP A 74 -0.77 0.87 -9.36
N VAL A 75 -0.28 -0.27 -9.83
CA VAL A 75 1.09 -0.71 -9.56
C VAL A 75 2.13 0.17 -10.28
N VAL A 76 1.78 0.81 -11.40
CA VAL A 76 2.66 1.75 -12.11
C VAL A 76 2.86 2.99 -11.26
N THR A 77 1.79 3.59 -10.77
CA THR A 77 1.83 4.71 -9.82
C THR A 77 2.65 4.37 -8.57
N LEU A 78 2.54 3.13 -8.08
CA LEU A 78 3.35 2.65 -6.96
C LEU A 78 4.84 2.62 -7.33
N ALA A 79 5.18 2.06 -8.49
CA ALA A 79 6.55 2.02 -9.00
C ALA A 79 7.15 3.44 -9.14
N ASP A 80 6.37 4.39 -9.69
CA ASP A 80 6.77 5.79 -9.79
C ASP A 80 7.11 6.41 -8.42
N GLU A 81 6.30 6.14 -7.40
CA GLU A 81 6.54 6.66 -6.04
C GLU A 81 7.76 6.01 -5.38
N VAL A 82 8.05 4.73 -5.66
CA VAL A 82 9.27 4.06 -5.20
C VAL A 82 10.50 4.65 -5.89
N CYS A 83 10.49 4.77 -7.23
CA CYS A 83 11.59 5.40 -7.98
C CYS A 83 11.87 6.82 -7.49
N LYS A 84 10.82 7.59 -7.23
CA LYS A 84 10.93 8.95 -6.71
C LYS A 84 11.53 9.01 -5.31
N ALA A 85 11.14 8.10 -4.41
CA ALA A 85 11.69 8.00 -3.07
C ALA A 85 13.19 7.62 -3.06
N MET A 86 13.63 6.82 -4.04
CA MET A 86 15.01 6.42 -4.28
C MET A 86 15.79 7.39 -5.18
N GLU A 87 15.20 8.54 -5.57
CA GLU A 87 15.78 9.56 -6.46
C GLU A 87 16.23 9.03 -7.85
N LEU A 88 15.65 7.88 -8.27
CA LEU A 88 15.95 7.26 -9.56
C LEU A 88 15.16 7.93 -10.71
N LYS A 89 15.81 8.06 -11.87
CA LYS A 89 15.22 8.65 -13.08
C LYS A 89 15.38 7.71 -14.27
N ASN A 90 14.43 7.78 -15.20
CA ASN A 90 14.48 7.02 -16.45
C ASN A 90 14.55 5.49 -16.24
N VAL A 91 13.86 4.98 -15.23
CA VAL A 91 13.73 3.54 -14.98
C VAL A 91 12.80 2.93 -16.02
N GLU A 92 13.25 1.90 -16.73
CA GLU A 92 12.43 1.16 -17.69
C GLU A 92 11.58 0.11 -16.97
N TYR A 93 10.25 0.13 -17.17
CA TYR A 93 9.36 -0.88 -16.58
C TYR A 93 9.14 -2.06 -17.53
N LYS A 94 9.46 -3.26 -17.04
CA LYS A 94 9.28 -4.53 -17.77
C LYS A 94 8.11 -5.31 -17.17
N PHE A 95 7.01 -5.37 -17.91
CA PHE A 95 5.82 -6.11 -17.47
C PHE A 95 5.93 -7.58 -17.89
N THR A 96 5.66 -8.50 -16.97
CA THR A 96 5.66 -9.94 -17.28
C THR A 96 4.43 -10.39 -18.08
N GLY A 97 3.42 -9.51 -18.25
CA GLY A 97 2.13 -9.86 -18.87
C GLY A 97 1.21 -10.64 -17.94
N GLY A 98 1.77 -11.37 -17.00
CA GLY A 98 1.05 -12.04 -15.92
C GLY A 98 0.28 -13.29 -16.32
N VAL A 99 -0.56 -13.75 -15.39
CA VAL A 99 -1.42 -14.94 -15.55
C VAL A 99 -2.88 -14.57 -15.31
N ASP A 100 -3.82 -15.43 -15.69
CA ASP A 100 -5.27 -15.31 -15.39
C ASP A 100 -5.84 -13.90 -15.61
N GLY A 101 -5.58 -13.33 -16.79
CA GLY A 101 -6.05 -11.99 -17.18
C GLY A 101 -5.19 -10.85 -16.65
N GLY A 102 -3.86 -11.04 -16.58
CA GLY A 102 -2.87 -10.00 -16.28
C GLY A 102 -2.54 -9.86 -14.79
N ARG A 103 -2.85 -10.85 -13.96
CA ARG A 103 -2.43 -10.90 -12.55
C ARG A 103 -0.94 -11.15 -12.43
N GLY A 104 -0.33 -10.69 -11.36
CA GLY A 104 1.09 -10.94 -11.07
C GLY A 104 1.38 -12.43 -10.87
N TRP A 105 0.48 -13.14 -10.20
CA TRP A 105 0.54 -14.59 -9.95
C TRP A 105 -0.86 -15.17 -9.81
N LYS A 106 -0.97 -16.50 -9.80
CA LYS A 106 -2.25 -17.20 -9.61
C LYS A 106 -2.82 -16.88 -8.23
N GLY A 107 -4.04 -16.31 -8.20
CA GLY A 107 -4.71 -15.87 -6.97
C GLY A 107 -4.41 -14.43 -6.56
N ASP A 108 -3.56 -13.68 -7.29
CA ASP A 108 -3.37 -12.25 -7.04
C ASP A 108 -4.69 -11.46 -7.22
N VAL A 109 -4.95 -10.54 -6.31
CA VAL A 109 -6.14 -9.69 -6.31
C VAL A 109 -5.89 -8.44 -7.16
N LYS A 110 -6.58 -8.31 -8.30
CA LYS A 110 -6.41 -7.15 -9.20
C LYS A 110 -6.94 -5.84 -8.60
N LYS A 111 -8.05 -5.87 -7.86
CA LYS A 111 -8.65 -4.67 -7.26
C LYS A 111 -8.99 -4.94 -5.80
N MET A 112 -8.50 -4.08 -4.91
CA MET A 112 -8.80 -4.19 -3.48
C MET A 112 -8.83 -2.81 -2.83
N ARG A 113 -9.98 -2.51 -2.21
CA ARG A 113 -10.17 -1.34 -1.37
C ARG A 113 -11.23 -1.62 -0.31
N LEU A 114 -10.90 -1.39 0.94
CA LEU A 114 -11.87 -1.47 2.03
C LEU A 114 -12.64 -0.15 2.17
N SER A 115 -13.93 -0.24 2.48
CA SER A 115 -14.74 0.94 2.84
C SER A 115 -14.48 1.32 4.30
N ILE A 116 -14.00 2.52 4.51
CA ILE A 116 -13.78 3.10 5.85
C ILE A 116 -14.91 4.02 6.29
N LYS A 117 -16.04 4.05 5.57
CA LYS A 117 -17.15 4.99 5.80
C LYS A 117 -17.64 4.97 7.25
N LYS A 118 -17.79 3.79 7.83
CA LYS A 118 -18.30 3.61 9.20
C LYS A 118 -17.36 4.24 10.23
N LEU A 119 -16.06 3.98 10.15
CA LEU A 119 -15.08 4.57 11.06
C LEU A 119 -14.95 6.09 10.84
N LYS A 120 -15.01 6.52 9.58
CA LYS A 120 -14.98 7.94 9.21
C LYS A 120 -16.17 8.72 9.77
N SER A 121 -17.38 8.16 9.75
CA SER A 121 -18.56 8.82 10.34
C SER A 121 -18.49 9.02 11.86
N HIS A 122 -17.53 8.36 12.51
CA HIS A 122 -17.22 8.52 13.93
C HIS A 122 -15.92 9.30 14.19
N GLY A 123 -15.54 10.17 13.24
CA GLY A 123 -14.48 11.16 13.42
C GLY A 123 -13.05 10.70 13.13
N TRP A 124 -12.81 9.43 12.70
CA TRP A 124 -11.49 9.00 12.27
C TRP A 124 -11.32 9.11 10.76
N SER A 125 -10.14 9.55 10.32
CA SER A 125 -9.76 9.56 8.91
C SER A 125 -8.25 9.32 8.77
N PRO A 126 -7.80 8.54 7.76
CA PRO A 126 -6.39 8.33 7.54
C PRO A 126 -5.71 9.64 7.10
N GLN A 127 -4.49 9.86 7.58
CA GLN A 127 -3.68 11.04 7.27
C GLN A 127 -2.89 10.84 5.96
N TYR A 128 -2.51 9.60 5.66
CA TYR A 128 -1.74 9.27 4.47
C TYR A 128 -2.66 8.92 3.29
N THR A 129 -2.26 9.33 2.09
CA THR A 129 -2.73 8.73 0.84
C THR A 129 -1.92 7.48 0.56
N SER A 130 -2.41 6.58 -0.33
CA SER A 130 -1.64 5.41 -0.75
C SER A 130 -0.27 5.81 -1.34
N LYS A 131 -0.21 6.89 -2.15
CA LYS A 131 1.05 7.43 -2.67
C LYS A 131 2.02 7.81 -1.56
N LYS A 132 1.57 8.62 -0.60
CA LYS A 132 2.42 9.08 0.51
C LYS A 132 2.90 7.90 1.36
N ALA A 133 2.03 6.94 1.65
CA ALA A 133 2.39 5.76 2.42
C ALA A 133 3.48 4.93 1.72
N ILE A 134 3.40 4.75 0.39
CA ILE A 134 4.43 4.06 -0.41
C ILE A 134 5.73 4.86 -0.42
N HIS A 135 5.67 6.16 -0.69
CA HIS A 135 6.84 7.03 -0.73
C HIS A 135 7.64 6.99 0.58
N GLU A 136 6.97 7.22 1.72
CA GLU A 136 7.60 7.22 3.04
C GLU A 136 8.18 5.84 3.39
N THR A 137 7.47 4.77 3.01
CA THR A 137 7.96 3.40 3.22
C THR A 137 9.22 3.13 2.39
N ALA A 138 9.19 3.46 1.09
CA ALA A 138 10.33 3.24 0.20
C ALA A 138 11.55 4.07 0.64
N LYS A 139 11.34 5.33 1.02
CA LYS A 139 12.41 6.18 1.54
C LYS A 139 13.03 5.59 2.81
N TRP A 140 12.21 5.16 3.77
CA TRP A 140 12.72 4.52 4.99
C TRP A 140 13.53 3.26 4.68
N LEU A 141 13.05 2.43 3.76
CA LEU A 141 13.76 1.22 3.33
C LEU A 141 15.10 1.58 2.69
N GLU A 142 15.16 2.62 1.86
CA GLU A 142 16.40 3.06 1.21
C GLU A 142 17.41 3.58 2.24
N ASP A 143 16.97 4.36 3.22
CA ASP A 143 17.84 4.99 4.21
C ASP A 143 18.35 4.01 5.29
N ASN A 144 17.75 2.81 5.45
CA ASN A 144 18.01 1.90 6.59
C ASN A 144 18.46 0.48 6.20
N HIS A 145 18.97 0.30 5.01
CA HIS A 145 19.53 -0.99 4.56
C HIS A 145 20.96 -0.89 4.09
#